data_7e36cad72c37564b2b75bf99006835be
#
_entry.id   7e36cad72c37564b2b75bf99006835be
#
_cell.length_a   1.000
_cell.length_b   1.000
_cell.length_c   1.000
_cell.angle_alpha   90.00
_cell.angle_beta   90.00
_cell.angle_gamma   90.00
#
_symmetry.space_group_name_H-M   'P 1'
#
loop_
_entity.id
_entity.type
_entity.pdbx_description
1 polymer ?
#
loop_
_entity_poly.entity_id
_entity_poly.type
_entity_poly.pdbx_seq_one_letter_code
_entity_poly.pdbx_strand_id
1 'polypeptide(L)'
;LPIDFYDCIIIDEAHRGYTLDKEMTEGEETIRDEAQYLSTYKRVIDYFDATLIGLTATPALHTTEIFGKPVFTYSFTRAVEEGYLVNYDKPIRYITKLSQAGIEIPEGTSVQVMTNATGQKSTALLQDDMAFDVADFNRRVINESFNKVICQALVEDLNPLGDEKTMIFCVTDRHADQVVALLNELFKEKYGKDWNNDAVVKITGNADQPSKLVESYKKNKFPNIAVTVDLLTTGIDVPKIC
;
A
#
# COMPACT_ATOMS: atom_id res chain seq x y z
N LEU A 1 -24.84 15.61 -20.35
CA LEU A 1 -24.09 15.96 -21.55
C LEU A 1 -24.54 15.03 -22.68
N PRO A 2 -24.55 15.48 -23.95
CA PRO A 2 -24.80 14.63 -25.11
C PRO A 2 -23.73 13.53 -25.24
N ILE A 3 -24.07 12.41 -25.89
CA ILE A 3 -23.17 11.26 -26.08
C ILE A 3 -21.94 11.60 -26.92
N ASP A 4 -22.07 12.55 -27.81
CA ASP A 4 -21.08 13.08 -28.75
C ASP A 4 -20.40 14.38 -28.26
N PHE A 5 -20.46 14.64 -26.95
CA PHE A 5 -19.92 15.89 -26.38
C PHE A 5 -18.38 15.92 -26.39
N TYR A 6 -17.75 14.77 -26.26
CA TYR A 6 -16.29 14.63 -26.29
C TYR A 6 -15.83 13.77 -27.48
N ASP A 7 -14.84 14.23 -28.21
CA ASP A 7 -14.20 13.47 -29.29
C ASP A 7 -13.13 12.51 -28.77
N CYS A 8 -12.55 12.83 -27.60
CA CYS A 8 -11.47 12.05 -26.99
C CYS A 8 -11.55 12.12 -25.47
N ILE A 9 -11.33 10.99 -24.82
CA ILE A 9 -11.21 10.84 -23.37
C ILE A 9 -9.85 10.25 -23.06
N ILE A 10 -9.04 10.98 -22.28
CA ILE A 10 -7.73 10.54 -21.81
C ILE A 10 -7.86 10.17 -20.33
N ILE A 11 -7.45 8.94 -19.98
CA ILE A 11 -7.52 8.42 -18.61
C ILE A 11 -6.10 8.12 -18.16
N ASP A 12 -5.65 8.87 -17.16
CA ASP A 12 -4.41 8.59 -16.45
C ASP A 12 -4.65 7.49 -15.40
N GLU A 13 -3.59 6.74 -15.07
CA GLU A 13 -3.66 5.57 -14.20
C GLU A 13 -4.75 4.56 -14.65
N ALA A 14 -4.80 4.32 -15.95
CA ALA A 14 -5.85 3.53 -16.60
C ALA A 14 -5.94 2.07 -16.14
N HIS A 15 -5.04 1.60 -15.27
CA HIS A 15 -5.14 0.32 -14.57
C HIS A 15 -6.06 0.36 -13.35
N ARG A 16 -6.43 1.57 -12.86
CA ARG A 16 -7.35 1.78 -11.72
C ARG A 16 -8.78 1.98 -12.21
N GLY A 17 -9.73 1.87 -11.33
CA GLY A 17 -11.11 2.32 -11.59
C GLY A 17 -12.02 1.32 -12.28
N TYR A 18 -11.55 0.10 -12.61
CA TYR A 18 -12.40 -0.89 -13.27
C TYR A 18 -12.85 -2.00 -12.32
N THR A 19 -12.18 -2.15 -11.22
CA THR A 19 -12.47 -3.19 -10.25
C THR A 19 -12.84 -2.68 -8.86
N LEU A 20 -12.65 -1.44 -8.47
CA LEU A 20 -13.04 -0.96 -7.14
C LEU A 20 -12.71 0.54 -6.99
N ASP A 21 -13.67 1.43 -7.24
CA ASP A 21 -13.59 2.85 -6.87
C ASP A 21 -13.89 3.10 -5.37
N LYS A 22 -13.97 2.05 -4.58
CA LYS A 22 -13.97 2.13 -3.13
C LYS A 22 -12.76 1.36 -2.62
N GLU A 23 -11.90 2.06 -1.88
CA GLU A 23 -11.19 1.41 -0.79
C GLU A 23 -12.24 0.52 -0.11
N MET A 24 -12.07 -0.80 -0.24
CA MET A 24 -12.93 -1.73 0.47
C MET A 24 -12.77 -1.41 1.95
N THR A 25 -13.76 -0.77 2.53
CA THR A 25 -13.86 -0.76 3.98
C THR A 25 -13.95 -2.22 4.38
N GLU A 26 -12.93 -2.66 5.12
CA GLU A 26 -12.81 -3.99 5.69
C GLU A 26 -14.16 -4.41 6.29
N GLY A 27 -14.87 -5.31 5.63
CA GLY A 27 -16.19 -5.80 6.08
C GLY A 27 -17.23 -6.06 4.99
N GLU A 28 -16.99 -5.65 3.74
CA GLU A 28 -17.93 -5.86 2.62
C GLU A 28 -17.49 -6.97 1.64
N GLU A 29 -16.65 -7.92 2.05
CA GLU A 29 -16.32 -9.13 1.27
C GLU A 29 -17.48 -10.13 1.12
N THR A 30 -18.68 -9.78 1.58
CA THR A 30 -19.81 -10.69 1.49
C THR A 30 -20.56 -10.43 0.20
N ILE A 31 -20.31 -11.31 -0.80
CA ILE A 31 -21.22 -11.65 -1.89
C ILE A 31 -21.90 -10.43 -2.54
N ARG A 32 -21.19 -9.69 -3.38
CA ARG A 32 -21.79 -8.87 -4.41
C ARG A 32 -21.40 -9.41 -5.78
N ASP A 33 -22.45 -9.78 -6.51
CA ASP A 33 -22.43 -10.19 -7.90
C ASP A 33 -21.49 -9.28 -8.70
N GLU A 34 -20.39 -9.81 -9.27
CA GLU A 34 -19.41 -9.08 -10.08
C GLU A 34 -20.08 -8.31 -11.24
N ALA A 35 -21.28 -8.73 -11.65
CA ALA A 35 -22.10 -8.08 -12.66
C ALA A 35 -22.69 -6.71 -12.23
N GLN A 36 -22.78 -6.39 -10.95
CA GLN A 36 -23.37 -5.12 -10.47
C GLN A 36 -22.37 -3.98 -10.25
N TYR A 37 -21.08 -4.27 -10.29
CA TYR A 37 -20.02 -3.27 -10.06
C TYR A 37 -19.33 -2.80 -11.33
N LEU A 38 -20.11 -2.24 -12.25
CA LEU A 38 -19.54 -1.35 -13.27
C LEU A 38 -19.05 -0.10 -12.56
N SER A 39 -17.73 0.10 -12.52
CA SER A 39 -17.12 1.29 -11.91
C SER A 39 -17.72 2.55 -12.52
N THR A 40 -17.69 3.64 -11.78
CA THR A 40 -18.13 4.95 -12.29
C THR A 40 -17.37 5.34 -13.55
N TYR A 41 -16.09 5.02 -13.63
CA TYR A 41 -15.25 5.23 -14.82
C TYR A 41 -15.75 4.44 -16.03
N LYS A 42 -16.08 3.16 -15.87
CA LYS A 42 -16.58 2.35 -16.97
C LYS A 42 -17.90 2.91 -17.51
N ARG A 43 -18.79 3.39 -16.65
CA ARG A 43 -20.05 4.04 -17.09
C ARG A 43 -19.78 5.32 -17.89
N VAL A 44 -18.76 6.12 -17.52
CA VAL A 44 -18.37 7.30 -18.28
C VAL A 44 -17.80 6.89 -19.65
N ILE A 45 -16.94 5.89 -19.69
CA ILE A 45 -16.33 5.37 -20.92
C ILE A 45 -17.40 4.81 -21.86
N ASP A 46 -18.32 4.00 -21.34
CA ASP A 46 -19.38 3.36 -22.13
C ASP A 46 -20.46 4.35 -22.58
N TYR A 47 -20.58 5.51 -21.93
CA TYR A 47 -21.58 6.50 -22.25
C TYR A 47 -21.20 7.39 -23.45
N PHE A 48 -19.96 7.81 -23.56
CA PHE A 48 -19.54 8.74 -24.61
C PHE A 48 -19.02 8.00 -25.85
N ASP A 49 -19.44 8.47 -27.04
CA ASP A 49 -18.90 8.03 -28.33
C ASP A 49 -17.59 8.78 -28.62
N ALA A 50 -16.52 8.41 -27.92
CA ALA A 50 -15.25 9.10 -27.96
C ALA A 50 -14.08 8.13 -28.13
N THR A 51 -12.99 8.62 -28.74
CA THR A 51 -11.73 7.86 -28.77
C THR A 51 -11.13 7.80 -27.38
N LEU A 52 -10.82 6.58 -26.90
CA LEU A 52 -10.26 6.36 -25.57
C LEU A 52 -8.74 6.22 -25.62
N ILE A 53 -8.04 6.95 -24.75
CA ILE A 53 -6.60 6.84 -24.56
C ILE A 53 -6.33 6.56 -23.07
N GLY A 54 -5.76 5.37 -22.80
CA GLY A 54 -5.33 4.99 -21.46
C GLY A 54 -3.83 5.19 -21.26
N LEU A 55 -3.43 5.86 -20.17
CA LEU A 55 -2.05 6.01 -19.74
C LEU A 55 -1.86 5.22 -18.45
N THR A 56 -0.82 4.39 -18.38
CA THR A 56 -0.50 3.64 -17.15
C THR A 56 0.94 3.16 -17.16
N ALA A 57 1.56 3.16 -15.99
CA ALA A 57 2.86 2.54 -15.75
C ALA A 57 2.76 1.02 -15.52
N THR A 58 1.60 0.53 -15.09
CA THR A 58 1.37 -0.85 -14.65
C THR A 58 0.11 -1.43 -15.30
N PRO A 59 0.14 -1.75 -16.62
CA PRO A 59 -1.03 -2.28 -17.30
C PRO A 59 -1.45 -3.63 -16.69
N ALA A 60 -2.73 -3.74 -16.38
CA ALA A 60 -3.37 -4.97 -15.94
C ALA A 60 -4.12 -5.64 -17.11
N LEU A 61 -4.60 -6.88 -16.90
CA LEU A 61 -5.33 -7.61 -17.96
C LEU A 61 -6.55 -6.82 -18.45
N HIS A 62 -7.36 -6.31 -17.53
CA HIS A 62 -8.54 -5.51 -17.84
C HIS A 62 -8.24 -4.18 -18.55
N THR A 63 -7.04 -3.60 -18.34
CA THR A 63 -6.62 -2.41 -19.08
C THR A 63 -6.53 -2.72 -20.59
N THR A 64 -6.00 -3.89 -20.93
CA THR A 64 -5.90 -4.34 -22.32
C THR A 64 -7.27 -4.70 -22.91
N GLU A 65 -8.19 -5.19 -22.10
CA GLU A 65 -9.57 -5.49 -22.52
C GLU A 65 -10.35 -4.21 -22.88
N ILE A 66 -10.12 -3.11 -22.19
CA ILE A 66 -10.82 -1.84 -22.39
C ILE A 66 -10.16 -0.97 -23.46
N PHE A 67 -8.85 -0.81 -23.40
CA PHE A 67 -8.10 0.10 -24.28
C PHE A 67 -7.43 -0.60 -25.47
N GLY A 68 -7.47 -1.94 -25.53
CA GLY A 68 -6.77 -2.71 -26.54
C GLY A 68 -5.27 -2.86 -26.23
N LYS A 69 -4.51 -3.29 -27.23
CA LYS A 69 -3.07 -3.46 -27.10
C LYS A 69 -2.38 -2.10 -27.01
N PRO A 70 -1.32 -1.96 -26.15
CA PRO A 70 -0.55 -0.74 -26.07
C PRO A 70 -0.04 -0.29 -27.45
N VAL A 71 -0.28 0.97 -27.80
CA VAL A 71 0.25 1.59 -29.03
C VAL A 71 1.66 2.13 -28.81
N PHE A 72 2.05 2.36 -27.54
CA PHE A 72 3.39 2.78 -27.16
C PHE A 72 3.74 2.12 -25.82
N THR A 73 4.98 1.64 -25.70
CA THR A 73 5.52 1.08 -24.47
C THR A 73 6.92 1.64 -24.21
N TYR A 74 7.11 2.21 -23.02
CA TYR A 74 8.40 2.64 -22.52
C TYR A 74 8.77 1.78 -21.30
N SER A 75 9.64 0.79 -21.53
CA SER A 75 9.95 -0.20 -20.50
C SER A 75 10.89 0.35 -19.42
N PHE A 76 10.83 -0.25 -18.22
CA PHE A 76 11.77 0.02 -17.12
C PHE A 76 13.22 -0.12 -17.57
N THR A 77 13.56 -1.21 -18.26
CA THR A 77 14.93 -1.46 -18.77
C THR A 77 15.40 -0.31 -19.66
N ARG A 78 14.56 0.12 -20.60
CA ARG A 78 14.88 1.24 -21.48
C ARG A 78 15.06 2.55 -20.70
N ALA A 79 14.22 2.81 -19.71
CA ALA A 79 14.33 4.00 -18.88
C ALA A 79 15.62 4.02 -18.04
N VAL A 80 16.09 2.86 -17.59
CA VAL A 80 17.39 2.71 -16.90
C VAL A 80 18.54 2.92 -17.89
N GLU A 81 18.50 2.30 -19.07
CA GLU A 81 19.52 2.47 -20.11
C GLU A 81 19.67 3.93 -20.56
N GLU A 82 18.55 4.65 -20.68
CA GLU A 82 18.51 6.07 -21.03
C GLU A 82 18.81 7.01 -19.85
N GLY A 83 19.00 6.48 -18.61
CA GLY A 83 19.37 7.24 -17.42
C GLY A 83 18.23 7.99 -16.74
N TYR A 84 16.97 7.69 -17.08
CA TYR A 84 15.78 8.30 -16.44
C TYR A 84 15.36 7.58 -15.16
N LEU A 85 15.68 6.29 -15.03
CA LEU A 85 15.45 5.52 -13.80
C LEU A 85 16.75 4.90 -13.31
N VAL A 86 16.83 4.68 -12.00
CA VAL A 86 17.93 3.93 -11.37
C VAL A 86 17.63 2.45 -11.46
N ASN A 87 18.66 1.65 -11.72
CA ASN A 87 18.52 0.20 -11.59
C ASN A 87 18.38 -0.17 -10.11
N TYR A 88 17.62 -1.22 -9.82
CA TYR A 88 17.48 -1.72 -8.45
C TYR A 88 18.43 -2.88 -8.20
N ASP A 89 18.93 -2.98 -6.97
CA ASP A 89 19.66 -4.13 -6.48
C ASP A 89 18.73 -5.34 -6.26
N LYS A 90 19.34 -6.52 -6.02
CA LYS A 90 18.53 -7.70 -5.71
C LYS A 90 17.71 -7.46 -4.45
N PRO A 91 16.39 -7.74 -4.50
CA PRO A 91 15.55 -7.56 -3.33
C PRO A 91 15.98 -8.46 -2.18
N ILE A 92 16.10 -7.90 -0.99
CA ILE A 92 16.31 -8.65 0.25
C ILE A 92 14.95 -9.19 0.70
N ARG A 93 14.87 -10.50 0.93
CA ARG A 93 13.66 -11.14 1.41
C ARG A 93 13.85 -11.62 2.84
N TYR A 94 13.10 -11.06 3.78
CA TYR A 94 13.02 -11.58 5.13
C TYR A 94 12.04 -12.74 5.18
N ILE A 95 12.53 -13.90 5.61
CA ILE A 95 11.74 -15.13 5.71
C ILE A 95 11.71 -15.54 7.18
N THR A 96 10.52 -15.69 7.74
CA THR A 96 10.32 -16.21 9.09
C THR A 96 9.63 -17.57 9.02
N LYS A 97 9.71 -18.35 10.10
CA LYS A 97 8.95 -19.62 10.18
C LYS A 97 7.45 -19.36 10.00
N LEU A 98 6.95 -18.28 10.58
CA LEU A 98 5.54 -17.92 10.51
C LEU A 98 5.11 -17.53 9.09
N SER A 99 5.96 -16.82 8.32
CA SER A 99 5.65 -16.48 6.93
C SER A 99 5.66 -17.68 5.97
N GLN A 100 6.25 -18.80 6.39
CA GLN A 100 6.25 -20.04 5.62
C GLN A 100 5.14 -21.01 6.01
N ALA A 101 4.82 -21.09 7.31
CA ALA A 101 3.87 -22.06 7.87
C ALA A 101 2.44 -21.50 8.01
N GLY A 102 2.29 -20.17 8.06
CA GLY A 102 1.01 -19.54 8.41
C GLY A 102 0.73 -19.57 9.92
N ILE A 103 -0.50 -19.29 10.29
CA ILE A 103 -1.02 -19.35 11.66
C ILE A 103 -2.23 -20.27 11.68
N GLU A 104 -2.18 -21.30 12.52
CA GLU A 104 -3.32 -22.16 12.81
C GLU A 104 -3.80 -21.87 14.24
N ILE A 105 -5.09 -21.62 14.41
CA ILE A 105 -5.71 -21.36 15.71
C ILE A 105 -6.82 -22.40 15.90
N PRO A 106 -6.65 -23.35 16.83
CA PRO A 106 -7.63 -24.40 17.10
C PRO A 106 -8.96 -23.86 17.63
N GLU A 107 -10.03 -24.60 17.39
CA GLU A 107 -11.33 -24.43 18.03
C GLU A 107 -11.19 -24.34 19.57
N GLY A 108 -12.02 -23.55 20.20
CA GLY A 108 -11.98 -23.31 21.65
C GLY A 108 -10.88 -22.38 22.13
N THR A 109 -10.02 -21.86 21.21
CA THR A 109 -9.01 -20.88 21.58
C THR A 109 -9.66 -19.51 21.87
N SER A 110 -9.27 -18.89 22.98
CA SER A 110 -9.68 -17.51 23.30
C SER A 110 -8.87 -16.52 22.47
N VAL A 111 -9.53 -15.75 21.64
CA VAL A 111 -8.92 -14.76 20.75
C VAL A 111 -9.46 -13.36 21.02
N GLN A 112 -8.65 -12.36 20.78
CA GLN A 112 -9.12 -10.99 20.76
C GLN A 112 -9.68 -10.67 19.37
N VAL A 113 -10.97 -10.45 19.30
CA VAL A 113 -11.66 -9.96 18.10
C VAL A 113 -11.77 -8.45 18.18
N MET A 114 -11.55 -7.79 17.09
CA MET A 114 -11.65 -6.36 17.02
C MET A 114 -12.58 -5.95 15.89
N THR A 115 -13.44 -4.99 16.21
CA THR A 115 -14.34 -4.37 15.25
C THR A 115 -13.58 -3.31 14.47
N ASN A 116 -13.44 -3.49 13.15
CA ASN A 116 -12.70 -2.57 12.29
C ASN A 116 -13.23 -1.14 12.32
N ALA A 117 -14.56 -0.97 12.34
CA ALA A 117 -15.20 0.35 12.33
C ALA A 117 -14.93 1.20 13.61
N THR A 118 -14.77 0.56 14.77
CA THR A 118 -14.64 1.27 16.05
C THR A 118 -13.32 1.03 16.77
N GLY A 119 -12.52 0.05 16.32
CA GLY A 119 -11.30 -0.38 16.99
C GLY A 119 -11.54 -1.05 18.35
N GLN A 120 -12.82 -1.32 18.73
CA GLN A 120 -13.14 -1.96 19.99
C GLN A 120 -12.68 -3.41 19.98
N LYS A 121 -11.99 -3.79 21.06
CA LYS A 121 -11.53 -5.16 21.28
C LYS A 121 -12.49 -5.90 22.21
N SER A 122 -12.86 -7.11 21.82
CA SER A 122 -13.63 -8.07 22.64
C SER A 122 -12.92 -9.41 22.64
N THR A 123 -13.16 -10.21 23.68
CA THR A 123 -12.64 -11.57 23.73
C THR A 123 -13.73 -12.53 23.30
N ALA A 124 -13.43 -13.42 22.37
CA ALA A 124 -14.32 -14.46 21.91
C ALA A 124 -13.61 -15.83 21.90
N LEU A 125 -14.39 -16.90 22.07
CA LEU A 125 -13.92 -18.26 21.81
C LEU A 125 -14.20 -18.61 20.36
N LEU A 126 -13.21 -19.15 19.67
CA LEU A 126 -13.38 -19.67 18.33
C LEU A 126 -14.32 -20.89 18.35
N GLN A 127 -15.29 -20.90 17.43
CA GLN A 127 -16.24 -21.99 17.28
C GLN A 127 -15.75 -23.09 16.33
N ASP A 128 -14.74 -22.77 15.49
CA ASP A 128 -14.12 -23.68 14.52
C ASP A 128 -12.60 -23.40 14.45
N ASP A 129 -11.84 -24.37 13.90
CA ASP A 129 -10.44 -24.18 13.58
C ASP A 129 -10.28 -23.07 12.52
N MET A 130 -9.32 -22.17 12.74
CA MET A 130 -9.00 -21.11 11.77
C MET A 130 -7.57 -21.21 11.31
N ALA A 131 -7.34 -21.12 10.00
CA ALA A 131 -6.04 -21.05 9.39
C ALA A 131 -5.86 -19.73 8.63
N PHE A 132 -4.70 -19.12 8.77
CA PHE A 132 -4.31 -17.89 8.09
C PHE A 132 -2.96 -18.07 7.42
N ASP A 133 -2.85 -17.73 6.14
CA ASP A 133 -1.57 -17.66 5.46
C ASP A 133 -0.94 -16.26 5.57
N VAL A 134 0.24 -16.08 4.99
CA VAL A 134 0.94 -14.81 5.07
C VAL A 134 0.19 -13.64 4.39
N ALA A 135 -0.69 -13.92 3.44
CA ALA A 135 -1.49 -12.90 2.77
C ALA A 135 -2.60 -12.33 3.68
N ASP A 136 -2.99 -13.10 4.70
CA ASP A 136 -3.98 -12.68 5.72
C ASP A 136 -3.34 -11.81 6.82
N PHE A 137 -1.99 -11.80 6.94
CA PHE A 137 -1.31 -11.07 8.01
C PHE A 137 -1.55 -9.56 7.87
N ASN A 138 -1.86 -8.93 9.01
CA ASN A 138 -2.21 -7.51 9.12
C ASN A 138 -3.49 -7.08 8.36
N ARG A 139 -4.18 -8.03 7.74
CA ARG A 139 -5.54 -7.85 7.18
C ARG A 139 -6.59 -8.51 8.07
N ARG A 140 -6.53 -9.84 8.18
CA ARG A 140 -7.49 -10.68 8.92
C ARG A 140 -6.97 -11.09 10.29
N VAL A 141 -5.67 -11.29 10.41
CA VAL A 141 -5.00 -11.66 11.67
C VAL A 141 -3.81 -10.73 11.92
N ILE A 142 -3.71 -10.20 13.14
CA ILE A 142 -2.59 -9.36 13.55
C ILE A 142 -1.72 -10.17 14.51
N ASN A 143 -0.43 -10.30 14.16
CA ASN A 143 0.57 -10.90 15.03
C ASN A 143 1.64 -9.87 15.36
N GLU A 144 1.55 -9.32 16.57
CA GLU A 144 2.46 -8.27 17.04
C GLU A 144 3.92 -8.75 17.09
N SER A 145 4.15 -10.01 17.46
CA SER A 145 5.50 -10.58 17.49
C SER A 145 6.10 -10.69 16.09
N PHE A 146 5.29 -11.05 15.09
CA PHE A 146 5.72 -11.07 13.68
C PHE A 146 6.12 -9.67 13.22
N ASN A 147 5.28 -8.66 13.45
CA ASN A 147 5.56 -7.28 13.07
C ASN A 147 6.82 -6.76 13.78
N LYS A 148 7.01 -7.10 15.07
CA LYS A 148 8.19 -6.71 15.83
C LYS A 148 9.47 -7.29 15.24
N VAL A 149 9.50 -8.58 14.88
CA VAL A 149 10.66 -9.24 14.27
C VAL A 149 11.03 -8.59 12.92
N ILE A 150 10.03 -8.26 12.09
CA ILE A 150 10.29 -7.56 10.82
C ILE A 150 10.85 -6.16 11.06
N CYS A 151 10.26 -5.39 11.99
CA CYS A 151 10.78 -4.06 12.33
C CYS A 151 12.19 -4.11 12.93
N GLN A 152 12.52 -5.13 13.73
CA GLN A 152 13.89 -5.34 14.23
C GLN A 152 14.88 -5.55 13.09
N ALA A 153 14.53 -6.37 12.08
CA ALA A 153 15.38 -6.54 10.92
C ALA A 153 15.53 -5.24 10.12
N LEU A 154 14.46 -4.48 9.90
CA LEU A 154 14.50 -3.18 9.21
C LEU A 154 15.40 -2.16 9.92
N VAL A 155 15.40 -2.13 11.24
CA VAL A 155 16.24 -1.22 12.04
C VAL A 155 17.73 -1.49 11.85
N GLU A 156 18.13 -2.71 11.51
CA GLU A 156 19.55 -3.00 11.21
C GLU A 156 19.97 -2.49 9.83
N ASP A 157 19.05 -2.49 8.87
CA ASP A 157 19.36 -2.09 7.49
C ASP A 157 19.12 -0.59 7.22
N LEU A 158 18.27 0.07 8.01
CA LEU A 158 17.90 1.46 7.80
C LEU A 158 18.73 2.43 8.62
N ASN A 159 19.11 3.56 8.01
CA ASN A 159 19.77 4.69 8.68
C ASN A 159 18.80 5.88 8.85
N PRO A 160 18.11 6.00 10.00
CA PRO A 160 17.15 7.07 10.22
C PRO A 160 17.78 8.47 10.42
N LEU A 161 19.10 8.57 10.54
CA LEU A 161 19.83 9.83 10.70
C LEU A 161 20.45 10.33 9.39
N GLY A 162 20.39 9.50 8.33
CA GLY A 162 20.91 9.80 7.00
C GLY A 162 20.08 10.83 6.23
N ASP A 163 20.49 11.09 5.00
CA ASP A 163 19.79 11.96 4.05
C ASP A 163 18.95 11.16 3.04
N GLU A 164 19.10 9.85 3.04
CA GLU A 164 18.38 8.91 2.18
C GLU A 164 16.90 8.83 2.59
N LYS A 165 16.04 8.62 1.63
CA LYS A 165 14.60 8.49 1.84
C LYS A 165 14.18 7.04 1.71
N THR A 166 13.39 6.57 2.67
CA THR A 166 12.83 5.23 2.68
C THR A 166 11.31 5.28 2.68
N MET A 167 10.68 4.43 1.87
CA MET A 167 9.23 4.18 1.94
C MET A 167 8.96 2.76 2.41
N ILE A 168 8.06 2.63 3.38
CA ILE A 168 7.58 1.34 3.90
C ILE A 168 6.10 1.23 3.57
N PHE A 169 5.75 0.24 2.76
CA PHE A 169 4.36 -0.03 2.40
C PHE A 169 3.73 -1.02 3.36
N CYS A 170 2.63 -0.61 3.97
CA CYS A 170 1.84 -1.40 4.90
C CYS A 170 0.55 -1.89 4.26
N VAL A 171 -0.03 -2.93 4.82
CA VAL A 171 -1.26 -3.56 4.30
C VAL A 171 -2.50 -2.72 4.62
N THR A 172 -2.55 -2.12 5.83
CA THR A 172 -3.66 -1.30 6.30
C THR A 172 -3.13 -0.06 7.04
N ASP A 173 -3.97 0.96 7.19
CA ASP A 173 -3.64 2.19 7.93
C ASP A 173 -3.22 1.89 9.38
N ARG A 174 -3.89 0.93 10.00
CA ARG A 174 -3.57 0.44 11.33
C ARG A 174 -2.23 -0.30 11.39
N HIS A 175 -1.90 -1.12 10.38
CA HIS A 175 -0.59 -1.74 10.27
C HIS A 175 0.50 -0.66 10.19
N ALA A 176 0.24 0.42 9.46
CA ALA A 176 1.14 1.56 9.40
C ALA A 176 1.36 2.22 10.77
N ASP A 177 0.30 2.40 11.58
CA ASP A 177 0.43 2.91 12.95
C ASP A 177 1.30 2.01 13.83
N GLN A 178 1.11 0.69 13.75
CA GLN A 178 1.94 -0.27 14.50
C GLN A 178 3.40 -0.24 14.07
N VAL A 179 3.67 -0.19 12.76
CA VAL A 179 5.04 -0.12 12.23
C VAL A 179 5.73 1.16 12.67
N VAL A 180 5.05 2.32 12.60
CA VAL A 180 5.60 3.60 13.08
C VAL A 180 5.93 3.52 14.57
N ALA A 181 5.03 2.99 15.40
CA ALA A 181 5.26 2.85 16.84
C ALA A 181 6.45 1.94 17.15
N LEU A 182 6.52 0.77 16.51
CA LEU A 182 7.61 -0.19 16.67
C LEU A 182 8.97 0.37 16.20
N LEU A 183 9.02 1.02 15.05
CA LEU A 183 10.25 1.61 14.54
C LEU A 183 10.74 2.75 15.46
N ASN A 184 9.85 3.61 15.94
CA ASN A 184 10.21 4.67 16.89
C ASN A 184 10.76 4.10 18.20
N GLU A 185 10.15 3.03 18.75
CA GLU A 185 10.64 2.34 19.94
C GLU A 185 12.05 1.75 19.70
N LEU A 186 12.22 0.96 18.65
CA LEU A 186 13.46 0.26 18.33
C LEU A 186 14.61 1.22 17.97
N PHE A 187 14.34 2.25 17.18
CA PHE A 187 15.35 3.28 16.88
C PHE A 187 15.72 4.08 18.11
N LYS A 188 14.77 4.37 19.00
CA LYS A 188 15.07 5.03 20.28
C LYS A 188 15.95 4.16 21.17
N GLU A 189 15.72 2.84 21.19
CA GLU A 189 16.60 1.90 21.89
C GLU A 189 18.02 1.91 21.29
N LYS A 190 18.13 1.90 19.94
CA LYS A 190 19.40 1.83 19.22
C LYS A 190 20.22 3.14 19.28
N TYR A 191 19.58 4.30 19.13
CA TYR A 191 20.24 5.61 19.01
C TYR A 191 20.16 6.47 20.27
N GLY A 192 19.32 6.12 21.24
CA GLY A 192 19.21 6.81 22.53
C GLY A 192 18.88 8.29 22.41
N LYS A 193 19.79 9.16 22.87
CA LYS A 193 19.61 10.62 22.86
C LYS A 193 19.69 11.25 21.47
N ASP A 194 20.31 10.56 20.52
CA ASP A 194 20.48 11.03 19.13
C ASP A 194 19.23 10.73 18.29
N TRP A 195 18.23 10.02 18.86
CA TRP A 195 17.00 9.71 18.19
C TRP A 195 16.12 10.94 17.96
N ASN A 196 15.64 11.09 16.71
CA ASN A 196 14.66 12.11 16.34
C ASN A 196 13.32 11.44 15.95
N ASN A 197 12.28 11.66 16.74
CA ASN A 197 10.94 11.11 16.51
C ASN A 197 10.32 11.57 15.17
N ASP A 198 10.78 12.69 14.60
CA ASP A 198 10.28 13.19 13.31
C ASP A 198 10.84 12.41 12.12
N ALA A 199 11.78 11.49 12.35
CA ALA A 199 12.42 10.71 11.27
C ALA A 199 11.46 9.68 10.65
N VAL A 200 10.57 9.07 11.45
CA VAL A 200 9.60 8.05 11.00
C VAL A 200 8.18 8.59 11.12
N VAL A 201 7.47 8.74 10.00
CA VAL A 201 6.12 9.32 10.00
C VAL A 201 5.19 8.49 9.11
N LYS A 202 3.95 8.32 9.59
CA LYS A 202 2.86 7.78 8.79
C LYS A 202 2.39 8.82 7.77
N ILE A 203 2.35 8.45 6.51
CA ILE A 203 1.83 9.28 5.41
C ILE A 203 0.78 8.49 4.65
N THR A 204 -0.47 8.62 5.06
CA THR A 204 -1.64 7.95 4.46
C THR A 204 -2.74 8.96 4.18
N GLY A 205 -3.74 8.58 3.41
CA GLY A 205 -4.89 9.44 3.11
C GLY A 205 -5.66 9.90 4.36
N ASN A 206 -5.61 9.10 5.43
CA ASN A 206 -6.26 9.37 6.72
C ASN A 206 -5.39 10.19 7.69
N ALA A 207 -4.15 10.53 7.33
CA ALA A 207 -3.28 11.35 8.17
C ALA A 207 -3.76 12.80 8.25
N ASP A 208 -3.37 13.51 9.32
CA ASP A 208 -3.61 14.95 9.38
C ASP A 208 -2.74 15.69 8.35
N GLN A 209 -3.36 16.46 7.46
CA GLN A 209 -2.71 17.24 6.41
C GLN A 209 -1.76 16.41 5.50
N PRO A 210 -2.24 15.36 4.81
CA PRO A 210 -1.39 14.44 4.06
C PRO A 210 -0.48 15.15 3.04
N SER A 211 -1.00 16.16 2.34
CA SER A 211 -0.23 16.91 1.33
C SER A 211 0.99 17.63 1.92
N LYS A 212 0.88 18.16 3.14
CA LYS A 212 2.02 18.80 3.83
C LYS A 212 3.06 17.78 4.28
N LEU A 213 2.61 16.60 4.74
CA LEU A 213 3.50 15.51 5.09
C LEU A 213 4.29 15.02 3.87
N VAL A 214 3.62 14.84 2.74
CA VAL A 214 4.26 14.50 1.45
C VAL A 214 5.28 15.57 1.05
N GLU A 215 4.93 16.85 1.13
CA GLU A 215 5.84 17.95 0.80
C GLU A 215 7.06 17.98 1.74
N SER A 216 6.84 17.80 3.04
CA SER A 216 7.91 17.70 4.03
C SER A 216 8.84 16.51 3.75
N TYR A 217 8.26 15.34 3.45
CA TYR A 217 9.04 14.15 3.08
C TYR A 217 9.90 14.38 1.83
N LYS A 218 9.38 15.10 0.83
CA LYS A 218 10.14 15.42 -0.40
C LYS A 218 11.28 16.41 -0.16
N LYS A 219 11.05 17.47 0.59
CA LYS A 219 11.92 18.65 0.63
C LYS A 219 12.84 18.71 1.85
N ASN A 220 12.38 18.24 3.00
CA ASN A 220 13.10 18.38 4.25
C ASN A 220 14.00 17.14 4.51
N LYS A 221 14.97 17.28 5.42
CA LYS A 221 15.75 16.15 5.90
C LYS A 221 14.83 15.12 6.58
N PHE A 222 13.94 15.58 7.47
CA PHE A 222 12.95 14.76 8.16
C PHE A 222 11.52 15.12 7.71
N PRO A 223 10.61 14.13 7.64
CA PRO A 223 10.86 12.70 7.81
C PRO A 223 11.72 12.13 6.69
N ASN A 224 12.54 11.13 7.00
CA ASN A 224 13.28 10.38 6.00
C ASN A 224 12.76 8.93 5.83
N ILE A 225 11.92 8.45 6.75
CA ILE A 225 11.21 7.18 6.64
C ILE A 225 9.70 7.45 6.62
N ALA A 226 9.07 7.23 5.47
CA ALA A 226 7.62 7.32 5.30
C ALA A 226 6.99 5.95 5.38
N VAL A 227 6.02 5.78 6.28
CA VAL A 227 5.21 4.56 6.38
C VAL A 227 3.84 4.84 5.78
N THR A 228 3.48 4.10 4.73
CA THR A 228 2.28 4.38 3.93
C THR A 228 1.50 3.10 3.61
N VAL A 229 0.29 3.26 3.10
CA VAL A 229 -0.51 2.17 2.51
C VAL A 229 -0.54 2.38 0.99
N ASP A 230 -1.32 3.32 0.50
CA ASP A 230 -1.54 3.54 -0.93
C ASP A 230 -1.17 4.93 -1.44
N LEU A 231 -1.12 5.95 -0.55
CA LEU A 231 -0.99 7.36 -0.94
C LEU A 231 0.31 7.66 -1.73
N LEU A 232 1.37 6.89 -1.49
CA LEU A 232 2.69 7.10 -2.09
C LEU A 232 3.01 6.09 -3.21
N THR A 233 2.04 5.32 -3.69
CA THR A 233 2.28 4.24 -4.66
C THR A 233 2.58 4.75 -6.07
N THR A 234 2.00 5.88 -6.48
CA THR A 234 2.18 6.46 -7.82
C THR A 234 2.24 7.99 -7.76
N GLY A 235 2.89 8.59 -8.76
CA GLY A 235 2.92 10.04 -8.95
C GLY A 235 3.79 10.83 -7.95
N ILE A 236 4.63 10.16 -7.17
CA ILE A 236 5.55 10.83 -6.24
C ILE A 236 6.95 10.76 -6.78
N ASP A 237 7.48 11.92 -7.16
CA ASP A 237 8.88 12.10 -7.49
C ASP A 237 9.67 12.48 -6.23
N VAL A 238 10.48 11.56 -5.73
CA VAL A 238 11.40 11.74 -4.60
C VAL A 238 12.77 11.19 -4.96
N PRO A 239 13.65 12.01 -5.56
CA PRO A 239 14.93 11.55 -6.10
C PRO A 239 15.89 10.93 -5.08
N LYS A 240 15.66 11.15 -3.78
CA LYS A 240 16.49 10.61 -2.68
C LYS A 240 16.04 9.24 -2.15
N ILE A 241 15.03 8.62 -2.75
CA ILE A 241 14.66 7.25 -2.42
C ILE A 241 15.73 6.32 -2.98
N CYS A 242 16.26 5.47 -2.11
CA CYS A 242 17.28 4.48 -2.40
C CYS A 242 16.74 3.07 -2.19
#